data_07b7d3b5f105432c3499e46c1ea5f612
#
_entry.id   07b7d3b5f105432c3499e46c1ea5f612
#
_cell.length_a   1.000
_cell.length_b   1.000
_cell.length_c   1.000
_cell.angle_alpha   90.00
_cell.angle_beta   90.00
_cell.angle_gamma   90.00
#
_symmetry.space_group_name_H-M   'P 1'
#
loop_
_entity.id
_entity.type
_entity.pdbx_description
1 polymer ?
#
loop_
_entity_poly.entity_id
_entity_poly.type
_entity_poly.pdbx_seq_one_letter_code
_entity_poly.pdbx_strand_id
1 'polypeptide(L)'
;MDALPVTEATGAEFSSHVPGVMHACGHDIHMTAAVGAAILLATHRKTLCGSVRLLFQPDEEGCGGAQRFVDAGCLHGVDAVFGAHVSSELPLESVGIRYGKFYAASDTFSITIRGKSAHGAEPEKGIYALQAAAQLAARLVSLRGALNGERCAVTVGTLQAGTAINVVADTAQLTGILRTLGPDSRVRMRTLVTDTAAEIAAQTGTQINVQLCASYPGIVNDDGASRLVHEIAMQLLGKPCVAVLQQPTLLTEDFGYYLSAAYGCFYHVGAGCSAPLHSPQFLPDIRAAVTAAALHAAVLERTLAE
;
A
#
# COMPACT_ATOMS: atom_id res chain seq x y z
N MET A 1 -7.33 11.55 2.96
CA MET A 1 -7.37 13.01 3.28
C MET A 1 -6.15 13.45 4.09
N ASP A 2 -5.12 12.63 4.14
CA ASP A 2 -4.03 12.84 5.08
C ASP A 2 -3.05 13.92 4.64
N ALA A 3 -2.40 14.53 5.62
CA ALA A 3 -1.18 15.28 5.46
C ALA A 3 -0.05 14.57 6.19
N LEU A 4 1.15 14.69 5.67
CA LEU A 4 2.34 13.98 6.17
C LEU A 4 3.21 14.90 7.04
N PRO A 5 4.01 14.35 7.98
CA PRO A 5 4.93 15.11 8.80
C PRO A 5 6.17 15.52 7.98
N VAL A 6 5.95 16.29 6.92
CA VAL A 6 6.95 16.79 5.99
C VAL A 6 6.91 18.31 6.00
N THR A 7 8.08 18.95 6.10
CA THR A 7 8.18 20.41 5.94
C THR A 7 8.16 20.73 4.45
N GLU A 8 7.14 21.44 4.02
CA GLU A 8 6.98 21.81 2.61
C GLU A 8 8.09 22.78 2.15
N ALA A 9 8.66 22.50 0.99
CA ALA A 9 9.70 23.29 0.33
C ALA A 9 9.39 23.51 -1.17
N THR A 10 8.11 23.60 -1.52
CA THR A 10 7.63 23.82 -2.90
C THR A 10 7.81 25.26 -3.35
N GLY A 11 7.75 26.23 -2.43
CA GLY A 11 7.74 27.66 -2.74
C GLY A 11 6.42 28.16 -3.35
N ALA A 12 5.36 27.36 -3.31
CA ALA A 12 4.04 27.76 -3.80
C ALA A 12 3.40 28.82 -2.90
N GLU A 13 2.67 29.75 -3.49
CA GLU A 13 1.93 30.79 -2.73
C GLU A 13 0.88 30.20 -1.80
N PHE A 14 0.38 29.00 -2.12
CA PHE A 14 -0.61 28.22 -1.37
C PHE A 14 0.03 27.08 -0.54
N SER A 15 1.32 27.16 -0.24
CA SER A 15 1.98 26.18 0.61
C SER A 15 1.34 26.08 2.00
N SER A 16 1.58 24.97 2.68
CA SER A 16 1.03 24.70 4.01
C SER A 16 1.35 25.82 5.01
N HIS A 17 0.33 26.30 5.72
CA HIS A 17 0.49 27.24 6.85
C HIS A 17 0.84 26.55 8.16
N VAL A 18 0.88 25.21 8.21
CA VAL A 18 1.21 24.42 9.39
C VAL A 18 2.65 23.89 9.26
N PRO A 19 3.60 24.43 10.02
CA PRO A 19 4.99 23.98 9.94
C PRO A 19 5.13 22.49 10.17
N GLY A 20 5.89 21.80 9.31
CA GLY A 20 6.11 20.36 9.41
C GLY A 20 4.94 19.49 8.96
N VAL A 21 3.92 20.05 8.33
CA VAL A 21 2.76 19.30 7.79
C VAL A 21 2.52 19.69 6.35
N MET A 22 2.44 18.72 5.46
CA MET A 22 2.27 18.92 4.01
C MET A 22 1.41 17.83 3.38
N HIS A 23 0.61 18.17 2.37
CA HIS A 23 0.00 17.20 1.46
C HIS A 23 1.05 16.63 0.47
N ALA A 24 2.00 15.86 0.99
CA ALA A 24 3.10 15.32 0.19
C ALA A 24 2.74 14.06 -0.61
N CYS A 25 1.48 13.58 -0.50
CA CYS A 25 0.96 12.44 -1.27
C CYS A 25 -0.18 12.82 -2.22
N GLY A 26 -0.57 14.11 -2.30
CA GLY A 26 -1.59 14.58 -3.24
C GLY A 26 -3.03 14.28 -2.83
N HIS A 27 -3.30 14.01 -1.55
CA HIS A 27 -4.65 13.75 -1.07
C HIS A 27 -5.57 14.99 -1.17
N ASP A 28 -5.03 16.18 -1.21
CA ASP A 28 -5.72 17.44 -1.56
C ASP A 28 -6.26 17.40 -2.99
N ILE A 29 -5.48 16.90 -3.95
CA ILE A 29 -5.92 16.65 -5.34
C ILE A 29 -7.04 15.60 -5.36
N HIS A 30 -6.90 14.51 -4.59
CA HIS A 30 -7.93 13.46 -4.53
C HIS A 30 -9.26 13.97 -3.97
N MET A 31 -9.22 14.75 -2.87
CA MET A 31 -10.42 15.39 -2.32
C MET A 31 -11.07 16.35 -3.31
N THR A 32 -10.25 17.18 -3.97
CA THR A 32 -10.73 18.13 -4.99
C THR A 32 -11.36 17.40 -6.17
N ALA A 33 -10.77 16.29 -6.62
CA ALA A 33 -11.32 15.46 -7.69
C ALA A 33 -12.68 14.86 -7.30
N ALA A 34 -12.82 14.35 -6.08
CA ALA A 34 -14.09 13.79 -5.59
C ALA A 34 -15.20 14.86 -5.53
N VAL A 35 -14.89 16.06 -5.03
CA VAL A 35 -15.83 17.19 -5.02
C VAL A 35 -16.18 17.64 -6.44
N GLY A 36 -15.18 17.72 -7.34
CA GLY A 36 -15.38 18.05 -8.74
C GLY A 36 -16.30 17.06 -9.45
N ALA A 37 -16.08 15.74 -9.23
CA ALA A 37 -16.97 14.70 -9.76
C ALA A 37 -18.40 14.85 -9.23
N ALA A 38 -18.58 15.16 -7.95
CA ALA A 38 -19.91 15.41 -7.36
C ALA A 38 -20.61 16.59 -8.03
N ILE A 39 -19.89 17.69 -8.29
CA ILE A 39 -20.44 18.87 -8.97
C ILE A 39 -20.88 18.49 -10.39
N LEU A 40 -20.06 17.77 -11.15
CA LEU A 40 -20.39 17.31 -12.51
C LEU A 40 -21.64 16.41 -12.49
N LEU A 41 -21.68 15.39 -11.62
CA LEU A 41 -22.82 14.48 -11.50
C LEU A 41 -24.10 15.21 -11.05
N ALA A 42 -23.99 16.21 -10.19
CA ALA A 42 -25.14 17.01 -9.75
C ALA A 42 -25.83 17.74 -10.90
N THR A 43 -25.11 18.12 -11.96
CA THR A 43 -25.70 18.70 -13.16
C THR A 43 -26.60 17.74 -13.92
N HIS A 44 -26.32 16.44 -13.84
CA HIS A 44 -27.06 15.37 -14.50
C HIS A 44 -27.95 14.55 -13.52
N ARG A 45 -28.16 15.04 -12.30
CA ARG A 45 -28.87 14.32 -11.23
C ARG A 45 -30.21 13.72 -11.63
N LYS A 46 -30.93 14.36 -12.54
CA LYS A 46 -32.27 13.91 -12.99
C LYS A 46 -32.22 12.70 -13.91
N THR A 47 -31.09 12.42 -14.53
CA THR A 47 -30.89 11.34 -15.51
C THR A 47 -30.08 10.18 -14.94
N LEU A 48 -29.51 10.34 -13.73
CA LEU A 48 -28.79 9.25 -13.06
C LEU A 48 -29.75 8.15 -12.58
N CYS A 49 -29.47 6.92 -12.93
CA CYS A 49 -30.27 5.74 -12.58
C CYS A 49 -29.80 5.07 -11.28
N GLY A 50 -29.42 5.83 -10.28
CA GLY A 50 -28.95 5.30 -9.01
C GLY A 50 -28.42 6.39 -8.07
N SER A 51 -27.53 5.99 -7.17
CA SER A 51 -26.95 6.88 -6.16
C SER A 51 -25.43 6.81 -6.18
N VAL A 52 -24.78 7.93 -5.92
CA VAL A 52 -23.33 8.02 -5.76
C VAL A 52 -23.02 8.39 -4.31
N ARG A 53 -22.11 7.66 -3.70
CA ARG A 53 -21.58 7.91 -2.37
C ARG A 53 -20.12 8.32 -2.48
N LEU A 54 -19.78 9.48 -1.93
CA LEU A 54 -18.39 9.96 -1.85
C LEU A 54 -17.82 9.57 -0.48
N LEU A 55 -16.67 8.93 -0.45
CA LEU A 55 -15.98 8.51 0.76
C LEU A 55 -14.74 9.41 0.96
N PHE A 56 -14.78 10.27 1.98
CA PHE A 56 -13.65 11.08 2.40
C PHE A 56 -12.97 10.42 3.59
N GLN A 57 -12.02 9.55 3.32
CA GLN A 57 -11.38 8.70 4.29
C GLN A 57 -10.13 9.37 4.89
N PRO A 58 -9.96 9.39 6.22
CA PRO A 58 -8.71 9.72 6.91
C PRO A 58 -7.83 8.48 7.10
N ASP A 59 -6.57 8.70 7.49
CA ASP A 59 -5.65 7.71 8.08
C ASP A 59 -5.20 6.60 7.10
N GLU A 60 -5.09 6.92 5.80
CA GLU A 60 -4.51 6.00 4.79
C GLU A 60 -3.01 5.82 5.05
N GLU A 61 -2.30 6.93 5.36
CA GLU A 61 -0.86 6.96 5.60
C GLU A 61 -0.44 6.46 7.01
N GLY A 62 -1.41 6.09 7.82
CA GLY A 62 -1.19 5.66 9.20
C GLY A 62 -1.60 4.22 9.47
N CYS A 63 -2.66 4.04 10.23
CA CYS A 63 -3.16 2.72 10.62
C CYS A 63 -4.15 2.10 9.64
N GLY A 64 -4.54 2.83 8.58
CA GLY A 64 -5.54 2.42 7.59
C GLY A 64 -6.97 2.76 8.01
N GLY A 65 -7.57 3.74 7.34
CA GLY A 65 -8.95 4.17 7.60
C GLY A 65 -9.99 3.35 6.87
N ALA A 66 -9.64 2.76 5.71
CA ALA A 66 -10.58 2.05 4.85
C ALA A 66 -11.27 0.87 5.55
N GLN A 67 -10.53 0.08 6.34
CA GLN A 67 -11.12 -1.02 7.11
C GLN A 67 -12.23 -0.52 8.05
N ARG A 68 -11.97 0.58 8.76
CA ARG A 68 -12.94 1.19 9.69
C ARG A 68 -14.19 1.68 8.96
N PHE A 69 -14.02 2.22 7.75
CA PHE A 69 -15.14 2.64 6.89
C PHE A 69 -15.98 1.43 6.44
N VAL A 70 -15.33 0.35 6.03
CA VAL A 70 -16.02 -0.91 5.66
C VAL A 70 -16.77 -1.47 6.87
N ASP A 71 -16.13 -1.55 8.03
CA ASP A 71 -16.72 -2.05 9.28
C ASP A 71 -17.91 -1.18 9.74
N ALA A 72 -17.86 0.13 9.49
CA ALA A 72 -18.95 1.06 9.74
C ALA A 72 -20.09 0.97 8.70
N GLY A 73 -19.96 0.10 7.71
CA GLY A 73 -21.01 -0.15 6.72
C GLY A 73 -21.07 0.87 5.57
N CYS A 74 -19.96 1.58 5.29
CA CYS A 74 -19.95 2.58 4.21
C CYS A 74 -20.24 1.98 2.82
N LEU A 75 -20.07 0.65 2.66
CA LEU A 75 -20.35 -0.07 1.42
C LEU A 75 -21.72 -0.78 1.42
N HIS A 76 -22.56 -0.60 2.44
CA HIS A 76 -23.90 -1.19 2.41
C HIS A 76 -24.73 -0.59 1.26
N GLY A 77 -25.19 -1.47 0.35
CA GLY A 77 -25.94 -1.09 -0.85
C GLY A 77 -25.07 -0.40 -1.91
N VAL A 78 -23.77 -0.61 -1.90
CA VAL A 78 -22.84 -0.17 -2.93
C VAL A 78 -22.48 -1.34 -3.82
N ASP A 79 -22.74 -1.22 -5.13
CA ASP A 79 -22.46 -2.27 -6.12
C ASP A 79 -21.01 -2.15 -6.64
N ALA A 80 -20.49 -0.93 -6.79
CA ALA A 80 -19.15 -0.69 -7.33
C ALA A 80 -18.42 0.44 -6.60
N VAL A 81 -17.09 0.34 -6.51
CA VAL A 81 -16.22 1.34 -5.90
C VAL A 81 -15.06 1.69 -6.82
N PHE A 82 -14.81 3.00 -7.01
CA PHE A 82 -13.72 3.49 -7.82
C PHE A 82 -12.87 4.47 -7.02
N GLY A 83 -11.55 4.38 -7.19
CA GLY A 83 -10.58 5.28 -6.56
C GLY A 83 -9.43 5.58 -7.50
N ALA A 84 -8.74 6.69 -7.21
CA ALA A 84 -7.57 7.08 -7.97
C ALA A 84 -6.49 7.67 -7.07
N HIS A 85 -5.25 7.50 -7.47
CA HIS A 85 -4.11 8.18 -6.87
C HIS A 85 -3.32 8.96 -7.92
N VAL A 86 -2.81 10.13 -7.56
CA VAL A 86 -1.90 10.85 -8.43
C VAL A 86 -0.55 10.14 -8.52
N SER A 87 0.07 10.21 -9.69
CA SER A 87 1.38 9.59 -9.92
C SER A 87 2.34 10.58 -10.57
N SER A 88 3.50 10.78 -9.96
CA SER A 88 4.60 11.56 -10.54
C SER A 88 5.31 10.87 -11.71
N GLU A 89 5.05 9.57 -11.91
CA GLU A 89 5.60 8.79 -13.03
C GLU A 89 4.80 8.97 -14.34
N LEU A 90 3.62 9.58 -14.25
CA LEU A 90 2.73 9.80 -15.39
C LEU A 90 2.69 11.27 -15.78
N PRO A 91 2.68 11.58 -17.09
CA PRO A 91 2.47 12.95 -17.57
C PRO A 91 1.13 13.52 -17.10
N LEU A 92 1.06 14.85 -16.98
CA LEU A 92 -0.21 15.53 -16.77
C LEU A 92 -1.23 15.15 -17.85
N GLU A 93 -2.51 15.16 -17.47
CA GLU A 93 -3.62 14.79 -18.37
C GLU A 93 -3.51 13.36 -18.91
N SER A 94 -2.87 12.47 -18.15
CA SER A 94 -2.80 11.05 -18.48
C SER A 94 -3.31 10.17 -17.36
N VAL A 95 -3.64 8.91 -17.71
CA VAL A 95 -4.18 7.92 -16.78
C VAL A 95 -3.43 6.60 -16.96
N GLY A 96 -3.06 6.00 -15.83
CA GLY A 96 -2.46 4.68 -15.77
C GLY A 96 -3.43 3.66 -15.19
N ILE A 97 -3.71 2.59 -15.94
CA ILE A 97 -4.65 1.55 -15.53
C ILE A 97 -3.91 0.22 -15.44
N ARG A 98 -4.20 -0.54 -14.39
CA ARG A 98 -3.68 -1.88 -14.23
C ARG A 98 -4.83 -2.86 -14.07
N TYR A 99 -4.86 -3.91 -14.88
CA TYR A 99 -5.78 -5.04 -14.75
C TYR A 99 -5.27 -6.03 -13.70
N GLY A 100 -6.17 -6.57 -12.88
CA GLY A 100 -5.80 -7.53 -11.85
C GLY A 100 -4.87 -6.95 -10.78
N LYS A 101 -3.82 -7.68 -10.40
CA LYS A 101 -2.88 -7.31 -9.33
C LYS A 101 -2.23 -5.96 -9.59
N PHE A 102 -2.42 -4.98 -8.69
CA PHE A 102 -1.91 -3.63 -8.83
C PHE A 102 -0.98 -3.22 -7.68
N TYR A 103 -1.44 -3.22 -6.44
CA TYR A 103 -0.64 -2.91 -5.25
C TYR A 103 -0.42 -4.14 -4.38
N ALA A 104 0.68 -4.16 -3.64
CA ALA A 104 1.00 -5.28 -2.76
C ALA A 104 0.14 -5.30 -1.50
N ALA A 105 -0.15 -6.50 -1.02
CA ALA A 105 -0.55 -6.72 0.35
C ALA A 105 0.64 -6.50 1.30
N SER A 106 0.33 -6.06 2.51
CA SER A 106 1.29 -5.84 3.57
C SER A 106 1.04 -6.77 4.75
N ASP A 107 2.13 -7.35 5.26
CA ASP A 107 2.18 -7.96 6.59
C ASP A 107 3.36 -7.40 7.36
N THR A 108 3.23 -7.34 8.67
CA THR A 108 4.35 -7.10 9.58
C THR A 108 4.71 -8.38 10.30
N PHE A 109 5.98 -8.55 10.65
CA PHE A 109 6.40 -9.62 11.53
C PHE A 109 7.17 -9.09 12.75
N SER A 110 6.95 -9.77 13.87
CA SER A 110 7.74 -9.64 15.09
C SER A 110 8.19 -11.04 15.53
N ILE A 111 9.48 -11.24 15.60
CA ILE A 111 10.07 -12.54 15.92
C ILE A 111 10.91 -12.41 17.18
N THR A 112 10.56 -13.19 18.19
CA THR A 112 11.32 -13.27 19.45
C THR A 112 12.06 -14.58 19.50
N ILE A 113 13.36 -14.52 19.79
CA ILE A 113 14.26 -15.67 19.90
C ILE A 113 14.76 -15.77 21.33
N ARG A 114 14.64 -16.96 21.90
CA ARG A 114 15.12 -17.27 23.24
C ARG A 114 16.16 -18.40 23.18
N GLY A 115 17.29 -18.15 23.80
CA GLY A 115 18.40 -19.10 23.97
C GLY A 115 18.72 -19.28 25.46
N LYS A 116 20.02 -19.36 25.78
CA LYS A 116 20.53 -19.50 27.13
C LYS A 116 21.82 -18.71 27.28
N SER A 117 21.92 -17.85 28.27
CA SER A 117 23.12 -17.08 28.56
C SER A 117 24.26 -18.00 29.09
N ALA A 118 25.47 -17.59 28.83
CA ALA A 118 26.69 -18.19 29.37
C ALA A 118 27.83 -17.16 29.39
N HIS A 119 28.90 -17.46 30.10
CA HIS A 119 30.10 -16.65 30.08
C HIS A 119 30.70 -16.65 28.66
N GLY A 120 31.12 -15.50 28.16
CA GLY A 120 31.65 -15.37 26.78
C GLY A 120 32.90 -16.21 26.49
N ALA A 121 33.63 -16.65 27.55
CA ALA A 121 34.75 -17.58 27.42
C ALA A 121 34.36 -19.08 27.47
N GLU A 122 33.10 -19.38 27.78
CA GLU A 122 32.54 -20.75 27.83
C GLU A 122 31.24 -20.82 27.01
N PRO A 123 31.29 -20.45 25.73
CA PRO A 123 30.10 -20.30 24.90
C PRO A 123 29.32 -21.58 24.68
N GLU A 124 29.99 -22.74 24.78
CA GLU A 124 29.38 -24.07 24.64
C GLU A 124 28.34 -24.40 25.75
N LYS A 125 28.35 -23.66 26.84
CA LYS A 125 27.37 -23.77 27.93
C LYS A 125 26.09 -22.98 27.66
N GLY A 126 26.12 -22.13 26.63
CA GLY A 126 25.00 -21.26 26.22
C GLY A 126 24.26 -21.77 24.99
N ILE A 127 23.20 -21.05 24.63
CA ILE A 127 22.46 -21.16 23.35
C ILE A 127 22.36 -19.78 22.79
N TYR A 128 22.98 -19.50 21.64
CA TYR A 128 23.17 -18.19 21.08
C TYR A 128 21.90 -17.65 20.39
N ALA A 129 21.12 -16.82 21.04
CA ALA A 129 19.99 -16.13 20.42
C ALA A 129 20.43 -15.13 19.35
N LEU A 130 21.55 -14.42 19.55
CA LEU A 130 22.11 -13.48 18.57
C LEU A 130 22.53 -14.19 17.27
N GLN A 131 23.20 -15.35 17.37
CA GLN A 131 23.61 -16.12 16.20
C GLN A 131 22.38 -16.60 15.41
N ALA A 132 21.38 -17.14 16.11
CA ALA A 132 20.14 -17.58 15.50
C ALA A 132 19.41 -16.41 14.81
N ALA A 133 19.39 -15.24 15.44
CA ALA A 133 18.80 -14.03 14.85
C ALA A 133 19.50 -13.57 13.57
N ALA A 134 20.83 -13.56 13.56
CA ALA A 134 21.61 -13.20 12.38
C ALA A 134 21.39 -14.16 11.21
N GLN A 135 21.37 -15.47 11.47
CA GLN A 135 21.07 -16.50 10.47
C GLN A 135 19.64 -16.37 9.95
N LEU A 136 18.67 -16.18 10.83
CA LEU A 136 17.28 -16.00 10.46
C LEU A 136 17.09 -14.73 9.60
N ALA A 137 17.68 -13.60 10.00
CA ALA A 137 17.59 -12.37 9.23
C ALA A 137 18.11 -12.54 7.79
N ALA A 138 19.26 -13.19 7.62
CA ALA A 138 19.84 -13.46 6.30
C ALA A 138 18.94 -14.38 5.46
N ARG A 139 18.39 -15.44 6.07
CA ARG A 139 17.48 -16.38 5.41
C ARG A 139 16.16 -15.69 5.00
N LEU A 140 15.56 -14.88 5.88
CA LEU A 140 14.33 -14.15 5.58
C LEU A 140 14.51 -13.22 4.37
N VAL A 141 15.59 -12.46 4.30
CA VAL A 141 15.87 -11.58 3.15
C VAL A 141 16.02 -12.36 1.85
N SER A 142 16.53 -13.59 1.90
CA SER A 142 16.68 -14.46 0.72
C SER A 142 15.34 -14.98 0.17
N LEU A 143 14.26 -14.96 0.96
CA LEU A 143 12.93 -15.41 0.52
C LEU A 143 12.33 -14.56 -0.61
N ARG A 144 12.91 -13.40 -0.95
CA ARG A 144 12.50 -12.58 -2.09
C ARG A 144 12.43 -13.33 -3.43
N GLY A 145 13.20 -14.40 -3.59
CA GLY A 145 13.18 -15.26 -4.77
C GLY A 145 12.24 -16.47 -4.69
N ALA A 146 11.56 -16.69 -3.57
CA ALA A 146 10.87 -17.96 -3.29
C ALA A 146 9.45 -18.09 -3.89
N LEU A 147 8.93 -17.05 -4.56
CA LEU A 147 7.59 -17.02 -5.14
C LEU A 147 7.55 -17.27 -6.66
N ASN A 148 8.44 -18.14 -7.17
CA ASN A 148 8.44 -18.58 -8.59
C ASN A 148 8.44 -17.41 -9.60
N GLY A 149 9.24 -16.37 -9.33
CA GLY A 149 9.37 -15.20 -10.20
C GLY A 149 8.33 -14.09 -9.93
N GLU A 150 7.34 -14.31 -9.07
CA GLU A 150 6.47 -13.22 -8.64
C GLU A 150 7.24 -12.25 -7.74
N ARG A 151 7.11 -10.96 -8.02
CA ARG A 151 7.75 -9.91 -7.22
C ARG A 151 7.19 -9.89 -5.81
N CYS A 152 8.07 -9.85 -4.83
CA CYS A 152 7.73 -9.67 -3.42
C CYS A 152 8.88 -8.96 -2.69
N ALA A 153 8.62 -8.47 -1.48
CA ALA A 153 9.67 -7.94 -0.62
C ALA A 153 9.57 -8.58 0.77
N VAL A 154 10.75 -8.88 1.31
CA VAL A 154 10.94 -9.26 2.72
C VAL A 154 12.02 -8.35 3.26
N THR A 155 11.66 -7.52 4.22
CA THR A 155 12.59 -6.56 4.81
C THR A 155 12.65 -6.78 6.32
N VAL A 156 13.85 -7.10 6.81
CA VAL A 156 14.14 -7.07 8.25
C VAL A 156 14.50 -5.62 8.58
N GLY A 157 13.62 -4.94 9.30
CA GLY A 157 13.79 -3.52 9.65
C GLY A 157 14.65 -3.31 10.89
N THR A 158 14.51 -4.20 11.90
CA THR A 158 15.30 -4.14 13.13
C THR A 158 15.78 -5.52 13.54
N LEU A 159 16.98 -5.57 14.18
CA LEU A 159 17.51 -6.71 14.90
C LEU A 159 18.17 -6.16 16.17
N GLN A 160 17.72 -6.65 17.32
CA GLN A 160 18.25 -6.30 18.63
C GLN A 160 18.62 -7.57 19.38
N ALA A 161 19.83 -7.65 19.93
CA ALA A 161 20.29 -8.81 20.67
C ALA A 161 21.46 -8.48 21.61
N GLY A 162 21.52 -9.17 22.75
CA GLY A 162 22.60 -9.07 23.71
C GLY A 162 22.59 -7.78 24.53
N THR A 163 23.29 -7.82 25.68
CA THR A 163 23.37 -6.70 26.65
C THR A 163 24.81 -6.40 27.07
N ALA A 164 25.74 -7.33 26.89
CA ALA A 164 27.12 -7.20 27.28
C ALA A 164 28.07 -7.95 26.34
N ILE A 165 29.30 -7.45 26.20
CA ILE A 165 30.30 -7.99 25.27
C ILE A 165 30.88 -9.34 25.67
N ASN A 166 30.78 -9.73 26.94
CA ASN A 166 31.35 -10.92 27.52
C ASN A 166 30.30 -11.96 27.95
N VAL A 167 29.05 -11.82 27.47
CA VAL A 167 27.93 -12.74 27.78
C VAL A 167 27.30 -13.22 26.48
N VAL A 168 27.08 -14.55 26.40
CA VAL A 168 26.29 -15.16 25.34
C VAL A 168 24.86 -14.60 25.40
N ALA A 169 24.39 -13.94 24.34
CA ALA A 169 23.05 -13.37 24.29
C ALA A 169 21.98 -14.48 24.32
N ASP A 170 21.11 -14.45 25.31
CA ASP A 170 20.02 -15.40 25.50
C ASP A 170 18.69 -14.93 24.88
N THR A 171 18.62 -13.67 24.44
CA THR A 171 17.45 -13.12 23.79
C THR A 171 17.82 -12.31 22.56
N ALA A 172 16.95 -12.37 21.54
CA ALA A 172 17.01 -11.50 20.38
C ALA A 172 15.60 -11.21 19.86
N GLN A 173 15.46 -10.10 19.18
CA GLN A 173 14.21 -9.66 18.54
C GLN A 173 14.48 -9.14 17.13
N LEU A 174 13.63 -9.56 16.18
CA LEU A 174 13.59 -9.03 14.83
C LEU A 174 12.20 -8.49 14.53
N THR A 175 12.15 -7.37 13.82
CA THR A 175 10.88 -6.86 13.24
C THR A 175 11.07 -6.54 11.78
N GLY A 176 9.99 -6.60 11.01
CA GLY A 176 10.05 -6.29 9.59
C GLY A 176 8.70 -6.37 8.89
N ILE A 177 8.77 -6.29 7.57
CA ILE A 177 7.60 -6.27 6.70
C ILE A 177 7.69 -7.32 5.59
N LEU A 178 6.54 -7.77 5.13
CA LEU A 178 6.36 -8.59 3.92
C LEU A 178 5.47 -7.82 2.94
N ARG A 179 5.80 -7.91 1.64
CA ARG A 179 5.00 -7.39 0.54
C ARG A 179 4.77 -8.48 -0.47
N THR A 180 3.51 -8.75 -0.82
CA THR A 180 3.12 -9.80 -1.76
C THR A 180 1.98 -9.31 -2.67
N LEU A 181 1.92 -9.83 -3.89
CA LEU A 181 1.02 -9.32 -4.94
C LEU A 181 -0.29 -10.09 -5.10
N GLY A 182 -0.59 -11.00 -4.19
CA GLY A 182 -1.85 -11.75 -4.25
C GLY A 182 -2.09 -12.59 -3.01
N PRO A 183 -3.32 -13.06 -2.79
CA PRO A 183 -3.68 -13.82 -1.60
C PRO A 183 -2.87 -15.11 -1.46
N ASP A 184 -2.68 -15.87 -2.55
CA ASP A 184 -1.91 -17.12 -2.51
C ASP A 184 -0.44 -16.88 -2.19
N SER A 185 0.16 -15.86 -2.80
CA SER A 185 1.54 -15.43 -2.52
C SER A 185 1.70 -14.97 -1.09
N ARG A 186 0.68 -14.30 -0.53
CA ARG A 186 0.66 -13.85 0.86
C ARG A 186 0.67 -15.04 1.82
N VAL A 187 -0.23 -16.01 1.61
CA VAL A 187 -0.29 -17.24 2.41
C VAL A 187 1.05 -17.98 2.33
N ARG A 188 1.55 -18.20 1.11
CA ARG A 188 2.81 -18.90 0.91
C ARG A 188 4.01 -18.20 1.58
N MET A 189 4.11 -16.87 1.47
CA MET A 189 5.20 -16.12 2.10
C MET A 189 5.15 -16.22 3.63
N ARG A 190 3.96 -16.11 4.23
CA ARG A 190 3.77 -16.28 5.68
C ARG A 190 4.21 -17.66 6.14
N THR A 191 3.87 -18.71 5.40
CA THR A 191 4.32 -20.08 5.68
C THR A 191 5.84 -20.19 5.58
N LEU A 192 6.46 -19.67 4.51
CA LEU A 192 7.92 -19.69 4.35
C LEU A 192 8.67 -19.00 5.50
N VAL A 193 8.14 -17.88 6.02
CA VAL A 193 8.73 -17.20 7.18
C VAL A 193 8.66 -18.08 8.42
N THR A 194 7.54 -18.73 8.68
CA THR A 194 7.33 -19.61 9.84
C THR A 194 8.23 -20.87 9.75
N ASP A 195 8.27 -21.48 8.57
CA ASP A 195 9.09 -22.68 8.34
C ASP A 195 10.59 -22.37 8.47
N THR A 196 11.03 -21.22 7.91
CA THR A 196 12.43 -20.78 8.05
C THR A 196 12.80 -20.57 9.51
N ALA A 197 11.90 -19.98 10.30
CA ALA A 197 12.11 -19.79 11.73
C ALA A 197 12.20 -21.14 12.48
N ALA A 198 11.34 -22.10 12.14
CA ALA A 198 11.35 -23.44 12.72
C ALA A 198 12.65 -24.19 12.37
N GLU A 199 13.13 -24.10 11.14
CA GLU A 199 14.41 -24.68 10.72
C GLU A 199 15.59 -24.11 11.53
N ILE A 200 15.67 -22.79 11.68
CA ILE A 200 16.72 -22.13 12.46
C ILE A 200 16.63 -22.53 13.94
N ALA A 201 15.43 -22.59 14.50
CA ALA A 201 15.24 -23.05 15.88
C ALA A 201 15.79 -24.46 16.10
N ALA A 202 15.50 -25.38 15.19
CA ALA A 202 16.01 -26.77 15.25
C ALA A 202 17.54 -26.85 15.11
N GLN A 203 18.13 -26.03 14.23
CA GLN A 203 19.58 -26.00 14.00
C GLN A 203 20.37 -25.39 15.16
N THR A 204 19.80 -24.41 15.85
CA THR A 204 20.50 -23.63 16.88
C THR A 204 20.14 -24.03 18.32
N GLY A 205 19.09 -24.86 18.49
CA GLY A 205 18.55 -25.21 19.80
C GLY A 205 17.79 -24.07 20.48
N THR A 206 17.49 -22.96 19.77
CA THR A 206 16.75 -21.82 20.29
C THR A 206 15.24 -22.06 20.23
N GLN A 207 14.49 -21.29 21.03
CA GLN A 207 13.04 -21.18 20.89
C GLN A 207 12.72 -19.91 20.09
N ILE A 208 12.03 -20.06 18.96
CA ILE A 208 11.66 -18.92 18.09
C ILE A 208 10.14 -18.81 18.04
N ASN A 209 9.63 -17.64 18.40
CA ASN A 209 8.21 -17.30 18.29
C ASN A 209 8.03 -16.26 17.19
N VAL A 210 7.18 -16.58 16.21
CA VAL A 210 6.86 -15.72 15.08
C VAL A 210 5.44 -15.18 15.23
N GLN A 211 5.31 -13.87 15.25
CA GLN A 211 4.02 -13.16 15.16
C GLN A 211 3.93 -12.48 13.81
N LEU A 212 2.90 -12.81 13.04
CA LEU A 212 2.59 -12.23 11.75
C LEU A 212 1.25 -11.50 11.83
N CYS A 213 1.29 -10.19 11.71
CA CYS A 213 0.10 -9.35 11.69
C CYS A 213 -0.22 -8.93 10.26
N ALA A 214 -1.45 -9.21 9.83
CA ALA A 214 -1.96 -8.69 8.57
C ALA A 214 -2.14 -7.18 8.70
N SER A 215 -1.64 -6.45 7.68
CA SER A 215 -1.93 -5.04 7.47
C SER A 215 -2.80 -4.93 6.20
N TYR A 216 -2.47 -4.06 5.28
CA TYR A 216 -3.32 -3.81 4.11
C TYR A 216 -3.48 -5.04 3.20
N PRO A 217 -4.68 -5.34 2.68
CA PRO A 217 -4.86 -6.25 1.57
C PRO A 217 -4.22 -5.66 0.31
N GLY A 218 -3.84 -6.50 -0.65
CA GLY A 218 -3.39 -6.00 -1.94
C GLY A 218 -4.55 -5.41 -2.74
N ILE A 219 -4.25 -4.47 -3.62
CA ILE A 219 -5.21 -4.05 -4.64
C ILE A 219 -5.17 -5.05 -5.79
N VAL A 220 -6.31 -5.68 -6.03
CA VAL A 220 -6.57 -6.51 -7.20
C VAL A 220 -7.80 -5.93 -7.88
N ASN A 221 -7.58 -5.20 -8.96
CA ASN A 221 -8.66 -4.60 -9.73
C ASN A 221 -9.48 -5.68 -10.44
N ASP A 222 -10.79 -5.48 -10.49
CA ASP A 222 -11.63 -6.27 -11.36
C ASP A 222 -11.37 -5.92 -12.84
N ASP A 223 -11.32 -6.94 -13.69
CA ASP A 223 -10.99 -6.75 -15.11
C ASP A 223 -12.10 -6.02 -15.88
N GLY A 224 -13.38 -6.22 -15.51
CA GLY A 224 -14.52 -5.51 -16.08
C GLY A 224 -14.52 -4.03 -15.70
N ALA A 225 -14.34 -3.73 -14.41
CA ALA A 225 -14.22 -2.36 -13.92
C ALA A 225 -12.99 -1.66 -14.52
N SER A 226 -11.86 -2.35 -14.64
CA SER A 226 -10.65 -1.82 -15.28
C SER A 226 -10.89 -1.50 -16.75
N ARG A 227 -11.63 -2.35 -17.47
CA ARG A 227 -12.01 -2.13 -18.86
C ARG A 227 -12.90 -0.90 -19.00
N LEU A 228 -13.90 -0.77 -18.14
CA LEU A 228 -14.78 0.38 -18.11
C LEU A 228 -14.00 1.70 -17.94
N VAL A 229 -13.13 1.76 -16.92
CA VAL A 229 -12.26 2.92 -16.70
C VAL A 229 -11.37 3.21 -17.91
N HIS A 230 -10.78 2.15 -18.50
CA HIS A 230 -9.92 2.25 -19.67
C HIS A 230 -10.65 2.84 -20.89
N GLU A 231 -11.83 2.31 -21.22
CA GLU A 231 -12.63 2.78 -22.36
C GLU A 231 -13.05 4.24 -22.19
N ILE A 232 -13.48 4.62 -20.99
CA ILE A 232 -13.89 6.00 -20.70
C ILE A 232 -12.70 6.94 -20.73
N ALA A 233 -11.56 6.56 -20.15
CA ALA A 233 -10.33 7.35 -20.22
C ALA A 233 -9.89 7.58 -21.68
N MET A 234 -9.96 6.54 -22.52
CA MET A 234 -9.68 6.63 -23.96
C MET A 234 -10.63 7.59 -24.69
N GLN A 235 -11.92 7.61 -24.31
CA GLN A 235 -12.91 8.53 -24.90
C GLN A 235 -12.66 9.96 -24.48
N LEU A 236 -12.31 10.22 -23.22
CA LEU A 236 -12.11 11.55 -22.67
C LEU A 236 -10.78 12.19 -23.06
N LEU A 237 -9.70 11.42 -23.02
CA LEU A 237 -8.32 11.93 -23.11
C LEU A 237 -7.63 11.54 -24.43
N GLY A 238 -8.13 10.52 -25.12
CA GLY A 238 -7.50 9.95 -26.29
C GLY A 238 -6.42 8.92 -25.96
N LYS A 239 -6.13 8.05 -26.92
CA LYS A 239 -5.20 6.91 -26.77
C LYS A 239 -3.80 7.27 -26.25
N PRO A 240 -3.15 8.37 -26.68
CA PRO A 240 -1.80 8.68 -26.20
C PRO A 240 -1.71 9.00 -24.71
N CYS A 241 -2.83 9.37 -24.08
CA CYS A 241 -2.90 9.77 -22.69
C CYS A 241 -3.30 8.63 -21.74
N VAL A 242 -3.53 7.42 -22.27
CA VAL A 242 -3.96 6.27 -21.47
C VAL A 242 -2.95 5.13 -21.56
N ALA A 243 -2.32 4.81 -20.43
CA ALA A 243 -1.32 3.77 -20.32
C ALA A 243 -1.87 2.53 -19.58
N VAL A 244 -1.66 1.34 -20.15
CA VAL A 244 -1.84 0.09 -19.41
C VAL A 244 -0.52 -0.23 -18.71
N LEU A 245 -0.52 -0.14 -17.37
CA LEU A 245 0.67 -0.37 -16.55
C LEU A 245 1.06 -1.84 -16.58
N GLN A 246 2.30 -2.11 -16.99
CA GLN A 246 2.76 -3.48 -17.25
C GLN A 246 3.13 -4.25 -15.99
N GLN A 247 3.54 -3.58 -14.95
CA GLN A 247 4.00 -4.20 -13.70
C GLN A 247 3.20 -3.70 -12.50
N PRO A 248 2.83 -4.59 -11.57
CA PRO A 248 2.29 -4.19 -10.29
C PRO A 248 3.37 -3.53 -9.44
N THR A 249 2.96 -2.68 -8.50
CA THR A 249 3.87 -2.08 -7.52
C THR A 249 3.94 -2.89 -6.22
N LEU A 250 5.05 -2.74 -5.48
CA LEU A 250 5.18 -3.24 -4.10
C LEU A 250 4.82 -2.17 -3.05
N LEU A 251 4.37 -1.00 -3.47
CA LEU A 251 3.71 -0.04 -2.61
C LEU A 251 2.41 -0.63 -2.07
N THR A 252 1.89 -0.02 -1.02
CA THR A 252 0.63 -0.44 -0.39
C THR A 252 -0.35 0.73 -0.36
N GLU A 253 -1.62 0.38 -0.36
CA GLU A 253 -2.74 1.29 -0.35
C GLU A 253 -3.92 0.59 0.32
N ASP A 254 -4.63 1.25 1.22
CA ASP A 254 -5.70 0.63 1.98
C ASP A 254 -7.03 0.51 1.21
N PHE A 255 -7.12 1.11 0.01
CA PHE A 255 -8.25 0.94 -0.91
C PHE A 255 -8.58 -0.53 -1.22
N GLY A 256 -7.60 -1.42 -1.05
CA GLY A 256 -7.79 -2.87 -1.16
C GLY A 256 -8.88 -3.43 -0.24
N TYR A 257 -9.18 -2.77 0.89
CA TYR A 257 -10.32 -3.15 1.75
C TYR A 257 -11.66 -2.93 1.06
N TYR A 258 -11.81 -1.84 0.31
CA TYR A 258 -13.03 -1.59 -0.46
C TYR A 258 -13.21 -2.63 -1.58
N LEU A 259 -12.12 -2.95 -2.31
CA LEU A 259 -12.16 -3.97 -3.37
C LEU A 259 -12.35 -5.40 -2.85
N SER A 260 -12.09 -5.64 -1.57
CA SER A 260 -12.41 -6.92 -0.92
C SER A 260 -13.91 -7.09 -0.64
N ALA A 261 -14.68 -5.99 -0.65
CA ALA A 261 -16.08 -5.94 -0.28
C ALA A 261 -17.02 -5.51 -1.43
N ALA A 262 -16.50 -4.90 -2.49
CA ALA A 262 -17.26 -4.45 -3.65
C ALA A 262 -16.45 -4.58 -4.94
N TYR A 263 -17.15 -4.72 -6.06
CA TYR A 263 -16.60 -4.64 -7.40
C TYR A 263 -15.96 -3.27 -7.65
N GLY A 264 -14.85 -3.19 -8.41
CA GLY A 264 -14.29 -1.88 -8.68
C GLY A 264 -12.88 -1.86 -9.25
N CYS A 265 -12.36 -0.64 -9.35
CA CYS A 265 -11.05 -0.37 -9.91
C CYS A 265 -10.37 0.82 -9.22
N PHE A 266 -9.09 0.67 -8.94
CA PHE A 266 -8.18 1.74 -8.55
C PHE A 266 -7.23 2.04 -9.71
N TYR A 267 -6.97 3.32 -9.99
CA TYR A 267 -6.15 3.73 -11.12
C TYR A 267 -5.27 4.94 -10.80
N HIS A 268 -4.30 5.23 -11.64
CA HIS A 268 -3.41 6.38 -11.47
C HIS A 268 -3.81 7.54 -12.40
N VAL A 269 -3.60 8.77 -11.91
CA VAL A 269 -3.74 10.01 -12.69
C VAL A 269 -2.40 10.75 -12.68
N GLY A 270 -1.96 11.24 -13.82
CA GLY A 270 -0.68 11.94 -13.93
C GLY A 270 -0.66 13.22 -13.11
N ALA A 271 0.31 13.34 -12.21
CA ALA A 271 0.49 14.50 -11.32
C ALA A 271 1.10 15.72 -12.04
N GLY A 272 1.77 15.51 -13.19
CA GLY A 272 2.43 16.57 -13.92
C GLY A 272 3.63 17.21 -13.20
N CYS A 273 4.20 16.52 -12.20
CA CYS A 273 5.39 16.96 -11.47
C CYS A 273 6.47 15.89 -11.49
N SER A 274 7.74 16.32 -11.36
CA SER A 274 8.89 15.40 -11.35
C SER A 274 9.33 14.99 -9.96
N ALA A 275 8.91 15.71 -8.92
CA ALA A 275 9.24 15.36 -7.54
C ALA A 275 8.42 14.12 -7.13
N PRO A 276 9.06 13.12 -6.48
CA PRO A 276 8.35 11.93 -6.03
C PRO A 276 7.37 12.24 -4.89
N LEU A 277 6.38 11.36 -4.70
CA LEU A 277 5.52 11.35 -3.52
C LEU A 277 6.39 11.38 -2.24
N HIS A 278 5.88 11.99 -1.18
CA HIS A 278 6.51 12.18 0.13
C HIS A 278 7.75 13.10 0.11
N SER A 279 8.06 13.71 -1.04
CA SER A 279 9.13 14.71 -1.13
C SER A 279 8.65 16.08 -0.64
N PRO A 280 9.51 16.86 0.05
CA PRO A 280 9.21 18.27 0.39
C PRO A 280 8.91 19.16 -0.82
N GLN A 281 9.37 18.76 -2.02
CA GLN A 281 9.15 19.46 -3.28
C GLN A 281 7.99 18.90 -4.11
N PHE A 282 7.24 17.92 -3.58
CA PHE A 282 6.09 17.36 -4.30
C PHE A 282 5.02 18.43 -4.50
N LEU A 283 4.79 18.80 -5.75
CA LEU A 283 3.81 19.81 -6.14
C LEU A 283 3.08 19.35 -7.39
N PRO A 284 1.97 18.61 -7.23
CA PRO A 284 1.16 18.18 -8.37
C PRO A 284 0.49 19.38 -9.04
N ASP A 285 0.34 19.33 -10.36
CA ASP A 285 -0.43 20.31 -11.11
C ASP A 285 -1.91 20.16 -10.76
N ILE A 286 -2.59 21.25 -10.43
CA ILE A 286 -4.00 21.22 -10.03
C ILE A 286 -4.93 20.66 -11.12
N ARG A 287 -4.50 20.69 -12.38
CA ARG A 287 -5.22 20.09 -13.51
C ARG A 287 -5.35 18.57 -13.38
N ALA A 288 -4.49 17.92 -12.59
CA ALA A 288 -4.66 16.51 -12.25
C ALA A 288 -6.02 16.26 -11.56
N ALA A 289 -6.47 17.18 -10.70
CA ALA A 289 -7.79 17.09 -10.08
C ALA A 289 -8.93 17.20 -11.11
N VAL A 290 -8.76 18.02 -12.15
CA VAL A 290 -9.75 18.16 -13.23
C VAL A 290 -9.86 16.86 -14.02
N THR A 291 -8.71 16.27 -14.39
CA THR A 291 -8.66 14.99 -15.09
C THR A 291 -9.32 13.87 -14.27
N ALA A 292 -8.97 13.77 -12.99
CA ALA A 292 -9.55 12.78 -12.09
C ALA A 292 -11.05 12.98 -11.87
N ALA A 293 -11.51 14.23 -11.68
CA ALA A 293 -12.92 14.56 -11.51
C ALA A 293 -13.76 14.18 -12.74
N ALA A 294 -13.29 14.53 -13.93
CA ALA A 294 -13.96 14.20 -15.18
C ALA A 294 -14.07 12.70 -15.39
N LEU A 295 -12.96 11.96 -15.13
CA LEU A 295 -12.96 10.52 -15.28
C LEU A 295 -13.84 9.82 -14.23
N HIS A 296 -13.78 10.24 -12.95
CA HIS A 296 -14.68 9.72 -11.91
C HIS A 296 -16.15 9.94 -12.27
N ALA A 297 -16.51 11.14 -12.69
CA ALA A 297 -17.90 11.45 -13.06
C ALA A 297 -18.38 10.56 -14.22
N ALA A 298 -17.60 10.45 -15.29
CA ALA A 298 -17.97 9.67 -16.46
C ALA A 298 -18.01 8.16 -16.19
N VAL A 299 -17.10 7.63 -15.37
CA VAL A 299 -17.11 6.22 -14.93
C VAL A 299 -18.37 5.93 -14.12
N LEU A 300 -18.69 6.78 -13.13
CA LEU A 300 -19.88 6.60 -12.30
C LEU A 300 -21.17 6.74 -13.10
N GLU A 301 -21.24 7.69 -14.01
CA GLU A 301 -22.40 7.89 -14.91
C GLU A 301 -22.64 6.64 -15.77
N ARG A 302 -21.58 6.06 -16.36
CA ARG A 302 -21.70 4.85 -17.16
C ARG A 302 -22.06 3.63 -16.32
N THR A 303 -21.46 3.48 -15.11
CA THR A 303 -21.79 2.38 -14.17
C THR A 303 -23.27 2.40 -13.76
N LEU A 304 -23.85 3.60 -13.58
CA LEU A 304 -25.26 3.76 -13.21
C LEU A 304 -26.23 3.57 -14.39
N ALA A 305 -25.74 3.56 -15.63
CA ALA A 305 -26.55 3.36 -16.83
C ALA A 305 -26.65 1.90 -17.28
N GLU A 306 -25.78 1.04 -16.75
CA GLU A 306 -25.76 -0.43 -16.98
C GLU A 306 -26.61 -1.16 -15.93
#